data_784f567757d4563ad6855f855fb69fa1
#
_entry.id   784f567757d4563ad6855f855fb69fa1
#
_cell.length_a   1.000
_cell.length_b   1.000
_cell.length_c   1.000
_cell.angle_alpha   90.00
_cell.angle_beta   90.00
_cell.angle_gamma   90.00
#
_symmetry.space_group_name_H-M   'P 1'
#
loop_
_entity.id
_entity.type
_entity.pdbx_description
1 polymer ?
#
loop_
_entity_poly.entity_id
_entity_poly.type
_entity_poly.pdbx_seq_one_letter_code
_entity_poly.pdbx_strand_id
1 'polypeptide(L)'
;MWILVSAAFLHAQDGQQRFASLGDFRLESGEVIHDLRIGYRTWGKLNAARSNAVLFPTWFSGTTAQLAANFGRGKMLDPAEWYIIAVDAIGNGVSTSPSNSAAQPRMRFPRFNIRDMVESQHRLLTGSLGLNHVHAVMGISMGGTQTFQWMVAYPDFLDRAVPIVGTPRLTPYDTLLWEAERHAIEADAAWKNGEYAQRPTAAMRTVSDIHKLALSTPADYVRQNRDKEMRLVLAADEKATLDGMDTNDWYRQLEAMLAHDIFRVFKGDAGRAAALVKARVTVIVAAQDHMVNPLPAKEFGQTLKATIVELSGDCGHLSPGCEAAKVNAAVASALK
;
A
#
# COMPACT_ATOMS: atom_id res chain seq x y z
N MET A 1 -47.77 -13.24 -0.84
CA MET A 1 -46.49 -13.62 -1.43
C MET A 1 -45.42 -12.86 -0.65
N TRP A 2 -44.82 -13.52 0.34
CA TRP A 2 -43.80 -12.90 1.22
C TRP A 2 -42.45 -13.07 0.55
N ILE A 3 -41.82 -11.96 0.21
CA ILE A 3 -40.44 -11.96 -0.32
C ILE A 3 -39.53 -12.11 0.89
N LEU A 4 -38.95 -13.28 1.06
CA LEU A 4 -37.86 -13.53 2.00
C LEU A 4 -36.62 -12.82 1.44
N VAL A 5 -36.30 -11.63 1.96
CA VAL A 5 -35.01 -11.01 1.78
C VAL A 5 -33.99 -11.83 2.56
N SER A 6 -33.28 -12.69 1.88
CA SER A 6 -32.15 -13.44 2.44
C SER A 6 -31.05 -12.46 2.84
N ALA A 7 -30.97 -12.09 4.11
CA ALA A 7 -29.80 -11.40 4.65
C ALA A 7 -28.64 -12.37 4.60
N ALA A 8 -27.74 -12.21 3.65
CA ALA A 8 -26.48 -12.92 3.61
C ALA A 8 -25.68 -12.51 4.86
N PHE A 9 -25.70 -13.36 5.89
CA PHE A 9 -24.83 -13.23 7.04
C PHE A 9 -23.38 -13.36 6.55
N LEU A 10 -22.65 -12.25 6.55
CA LEU A 10 -21.22 -12.24 6.37
C LEU A 10 -20.59 -13.02 7.54
N HIS A 11 -20.32 -14.30 7.32
CA HIS A 11 -19.63 -15.15 8.28
C HIS A 11 -18.23 -14.61 8.52
N ALA A 12 -17.72 -14.76 9.75
CA ALA A 12 -16.32 -14.53 10.08
C ALA A 12 -15.44 -15.22 9.03
N GLN A 13 -14.55 -14.45 8.41
CA GLN A 13 -13.81 -14.97 7.26
C GLN A 13 -12.34 -15.07 7.64
N ASP A 14 -11.79 -16.24 7.46
CA ASP A 14 -10.49 -16.67 7.97
C ASP A 14 -9.32 -16.28 7.04
N GLY A 15 -9.36 -15.07 6.45
CA GLY A 15 -8.27 -14.58 5.60
C GLY A 15 -8.18 -15.27 4.23
N GLN A 16 -9.27 -15.84 3.72
CA GLN A 16 -9.31 -16.43 2.38
C GLN A 16 -9.26 -15.34 1.30
N GLN A 17 -8.52 -15.60 0.22
CA GLN A 17 -8.47 -14.72 -0.94
C GLN A 17 -9.84 -14.66 -1.61
N ARG A 18 -10.30 -13.43 -1.87
CA ARG A 18 -11.54 -13.12 -2.58
C ARG A 18 -11.29 -12.10 -3.65
N PHE A 19 -12.23 -12.01 -4.55
CA PHE A 19 -12.19 -11.04 -5.64
C PHE A 19 -13.54 -10.38 -5.81
N ALA A 20 -13.50 -9.06 -6.01
CA ALA A 20 -14.64 -8.27 -6.45
C ALA A 20 -14.42 -7.81 -7.88
N SER A 21 -15.41 -8.03 -8.75
CA SER A 21 -15.39 -7.46 -10.09
C SER A 21 -15.93 -6.03 -10.03
N LEU A 22 -15.15 -5.08 -10.53
CA LEU A 22 -15.54 -3.68 -10.67
C LEU A 22 -15.88 -3.32 -12.13
N GLY A 23 -15.80 -4.30 -13.06
CA GLY A 23 -16.05 -4.09 -14.49
C GLY A 23 -15.08 -3.10 -15.11
N ASP A 24 -15.55 -2.34 -16.09
CA ASP A 24 -14.77 -1.27 -16.70
C ASP A 24 -14.55 -0.12 -15.73
N PHE A 25 -13.29 0.11 -15.40
CA PHE A 25 -12.89 1.06 -14.38
C PHE A 25 -12.18 2.26 -15.00
N ARG A 26 -12.84 3.42 -14.96
CA ARG A 26 -12.25 4.67 -15.46
C ARG A 26 -11.27 5.24 -14.47
N LEU A 27 -10.05 5.48 -14.93
CA LEU A 27 -8.95 6.10 -14.20
C LEU A 27 -9.09 7.63 -14.16
N GLU A 28 -8.35 8.28 -13.27
CA GLU A 28 -8.24 9.74 -13.20
C GLU A 28 -7.76 10.35 -14.52
N SER A 29 -6.90 9.64 -15.26
CA SER A 29 -6.44 10.04 -16.60
C SER A 29 -7.54 10.05 -17.66
N GLY A 30 -8.66 9.37 -17.41
CA GLY A 30 -9.72 9.12 -18.38
C GLY A 30 -9.58 7.81 -19.13
N GLU A 31 -8.42 7.13 -19.08
CA GLU A 31 -8.25 5.77 -19.58
C GLU A 31 -9.12 4.79 -18.79
N VAL A 32 -9.32 3.58 -19.33
CA VAL A 32 -10.15 2.55 -18.71
C VAL A 32 -9.36 1.27 -18.54
N ILE A 33 -9.36 0.73 -17.31
CA ILE A 33 -8.96 -0.66 -17.08
C ILE A 33 -10.22 -1.52 -17.34
N HIS A 34 -10.16 -2.37 -18.35
CA HIS A 34 -11.24 -3.30 -18.65
C HIS A 34 -11.22 -4.50 -17.70
N ASP A 35 -12.41 -4.94 -17.27
CA ASP A 35 -12.59 -6.09 -16.40
C ASP A 35 -11.77 -6.01 -15.11
N LEU A 36 -11.71 -4.84 -14.48
CA LEU A 36 -10.97 -4.67 -13.21
C LEU A 36 -11.53 -5.59 -12.14
N ARG A 37 -10.68 -6.43 -11.61
CA ARG A 37 -10.93 -7.33 -10.48
C ARG A 37 -10.00 -6.99 -9.34
N ILE A 38 -10.54 -6.71 -8.15
CA ILE A 38 -9.79 -6.37 -6.95
C ILE A 38 -9.75 -7.57 -6.01
N GLY A 39 -8.52 -8.00 -5.67
CA GLY A 39 -8.26 -9.01 -4.65
C GLY A 39 -8.40 -8.40 -3.25
N TYR A 40 -9.00 -9.15 -2.34
CA TYR A 40 -9.07 -8.75 -0.93
C TYR A 40 -9.21 -9.96 -0.02
N ARG A 41 -8.93 -9.75 1.26
CA ARG A 41 -9.14 -10.71 2.35
C ARG A 41 -9.82 -10.00 3.51
N THR A 42 -10.59 -10.75 4.30
CA THR A 42 -11.22 -10.21 5.52
C THR A 42 -10.94 -11.10 6.70
N TRP A 43 -10.79 -10.50 7.88
CA TRP A 43 -10.67 -11.18 9.16
C TRP A 43 -11.61 -10.55 10.17
N GLY A 44 -12.03 -11.32 11.16
CA GLY A 44 -12.95 -10.86 12.18
C GLY A 44 -14.40 -10.78 11.71
N LYS A 45 -15.23 -10.11 12.49
CA LYS A 45 -16.67 -10.01 12.24
C LYS A 45 -17.12 -8.55 12.29
N LEU A 46 -17.84 -8.14 11.25
CA LEU A 46 -18.50 -6.83 11.23
C LEU A 46 -19.60 -6.82 12.31
N ASN A 47 -19.57 -5.85 13.21
CA ASN A 47 -20.58 -5.71 14.26
C ASN A 47 -21.93 -5.21 13.68
N ALA A 48 -23.02 -5.32 14.46
CA ALA A 48 -24.35 -4.93 14.02
C ALA A 48 -24.44 -3.41 13.67
N ALA A 49 -23.69 -2.58 14.37
CA ALA A 49 -23.61 -1.14 14.10
C ALA A 49 -22.71 -0.80 12.89
N ARG A 50 -22.00 -1.80 12.32
CA ARG A 50 -21.05 -1.63 11.21
C ARG A 50 -19.94 -0.60 11.49
N SER A 51 -19.58 -0.44 12.77
CA SER A 51 -18.69 0.61 13.27
C SER A 51 -17.26 0.12 13.55
N ASN A 52 -16.92 -1.14 13.26
CA ASN A 52 -15.61 -1.73 13.54
C ASN A 52 -14.85 -2.18 12.28
N ALA A 53 -15.18 -1.61 11.13
CA ALA A 53 -14.48 -1.94 9.90
C ALA A 53 -13.16 -1.14 9.79
N VAL A 54 -12.06 -1.83 9.48
CA VAL A 54 -10.75 -1.21 9.25
C VAL A 54 -10.25 -1.63 7.87
N LEU A 55 -9.97 -0.65 7.01
CA LEU A 55 -9.37 -0.88 5.70
C LEU A 55 -7.84 -0.86 5.82
N PHE A 56 -7.19 -1.87 5.20
CA PHE A 56 -5.74 -2.00 5.20
C PHE A 56 -5.22 -2.34 3.78
N PRO A 57 -4.88 -1.34 2.95
CA PRO A 57 -4.30 -1.56 1.62
C PRO A 57 -2.84 -2.06 1.70
N THR A 58 -2.43 -2.80 0.66
CA THR A 58 -1.08 -3.38 0.57
C THR A 58 0.00 -2.31 0.34
N TRP A 59 1.22 -2.63 0.77
CA TRP A 59 2.44 -1.89 0.41
C TRP A 59 2.86 -2.20 -1.03
N PHE A 60 3.86 -1.48 -1.53
CA PHE A 60 4.46 -1.70 -2.85
C PHE A 60 4.93 -3.15 -3.01
N SER A 61 4.60 -3.79 -4.11
CA SER A 61 4.82 -5.22 -4.38
C SER A 61 4.18 -6.21 -3.38
N GLY A 62 3.50 -5.71 -2.35
CA GLY A 62 2.91 -6.54 -1.31
C GLY A 62 1.58 -7.17 -1.70
N THR A 63 1.23 -8.25 -1.00
CA THR A 63 -0.05 -8.94 -1.14
C THR A 63 -0.80 -8.99 0.19
N THR A 64 -2.13 -9.17 0.13
CA THR A 64 -2.94 -9.32 1.34
C THR A 64 -2.58 -10.56 2.16
N ALA A 65 -1.99 -11.59 1.55
CA ALA A 65 -1.48 -12.75 2.27
C ALA A 65 -0.31 -12.38 3.21
N GLN A 66 0.58 -11.48 2.77
CA GLN A 66 1.70 -10.99 3.59
C GLN A 66 1.22 -10.08 4.72
N LEU A 67 0.16 -9.29 4.49
CA LEU A 67 -0.44 -8.44 5.53
C LEU A 67 -0.94 -9.22 6.73
N ALA A 68 -1.35 -10.49 6.56
CA ALA A 68 -1.86 -11.36 7.63
C ALA A 68 -0.92 -11.47 8.83
N ALA A 69 0.39 -11.29 8.63
CA ALA A 69 1.38 -11.27 9.72
C ALA A 69 1.14 -10.18 10.76
N ASN A 70 0.43 -9.09 10.39
CA ASN A 70 0.12 -7.95 11.25
C ASN A 70 -1.19 -8.13 12.04
N PHE A 71 -1.94 -9.22 11.81
CA PHE A 71 -3.26 -9.42 12.39
C PHE A 71 -3.25 -10.55 13.42
N GLY A 72 -3.92 -10.34 14.57
CA GLY A 72 -4.00 -11.29 15.67
C GLY A 72 -3.92 -10.61 17.02
N ARG A 73 -4.14 -11.39 18.07
CA ARG A 73 -4.07 -10.91 19.44
C ARG A 73 -2.65 -10.36 19.77
N GLY A 74 -2.60 -9.12 20.27
CA GLY A 74 -1.36 -8.45 20.59
C GLY A 74 -0.56 -7.94 19.39
N LYS A 75 -1.11 -8.08 18.18
CA LYS A 75 -0.57 -7.49 16.94
C LYS A 75 -1.22 -6.15 16.64
N MET A 76 -0.92 -5.61 15.47
CA MET A 76 -1.40 -4.29 15.03
C MET A 76 -2.94 -4.19 15.01
N LEU A 77 -3.63 -5.23 14.54
CA LEU A 77 -5.08 -5.34 14.59
C LEU A 77 -5.51 -6.73 15.09
N ASP A 78 -6.42 -6.77 16.06
CA ASP A 78 -7.00 -8.02 16.55
C ASP A 78 -8.34 -8.29 15.85
N PRO A 79 -8.48 -9.41 15.11
CA PRO A 79 -9.74 -9.82 14.49
C PRO A 79 -10.88 -10.08 15.48
N ALA A 80 -10.59 -10.23 16.78
CA ALA A 80 -11.62 -10.31 17.81
C ALA A 80 -12.36 -8.98 18.04
N GLU A 81 -11.70 -7.86 17.74
CA GLU A 81 -12.22 -6.50 17.92
C GLU A 81 -12.63 -5.87 16.59
N TRP A 82 -11.85 -6.09 15.54
CA TRP A 82 -11.95 -5.40 14.25
C TRP A 82 -12.39 -6.32 13.11
N TYR A 83 -13.24 -5.80 12.25
CA TYR A 83 -13.47 -6.37 10.92
C TYR A 83 -12.45 -5.79 9.96
N ILE A 84 -11.38 -6.53 9.73
CA ILE A 84 -10.23 -6.11 8.94
C ILE A 84 -10.49 -6.44 7.48
N ILE A 85 -10.34 -5.45 6.60
CA ILE A 85 -10.46 -5.58 5.15
C ILE A 85 -9.10 -5.23 4.54
N ALA A 86 -8.31 -6.25 4.22
CA ALA A 86 -7.06 -6.05 3.51
C ALA A 86 -7.32 -6.09 2.00
N VAL A 87 -6.74 -5.16 1.24
CA VAL A 87 -7.00 -5.01 -0.19
C VAL A 87 -5.70 -5.05 -0.98
N ASP A 88 -5.65 -5.94 -1.97
CA ASP A 88 -4.58 -6.01 -2.95
C ASP A 88 -4.64 -4.80 -3.89
N ALA A 89 -3.57 -4.03 -3.97
CA ALA A 89 -3.51 -2.86 -4.84
C ALA A 89 -3.59 -3.25 -6.33
N ILE A 90 -4.11 -2.37 -7.17
CA ILE A 90 -4.01 -2.51 -8.63
C ILE A 90 -2.54 -2.71 -9.01
N GLY A 91 -2.26 -3.65 -9.89
CA GLY A 91 -0.92 -3.87 -10.39
C GLY A 91 -0.02 -4.70 -9.47
N ASN A 92 -0.53 -5.36 -8.42
CA ASN A 92 0.31 -6.17 -7.52
C ASN A 92 0.40 -7.67 -7.90
N GLY A 93 -0.11 -8.05 -9.07
CA GLY A 93 -0.12 -9.45 -9.54
C GLY A 93 -1.30 -10.29 -9.00
N VAL A 94 -2.03 -9.83 -7.96
CA VAL A 94 -3.23 -10.48 -7.42
C VAL A 94 -4.49 -9.77 -7.93
N SER A 95 -4.63 -8.48 -7.70
CA SER A 95 -5.61 -7.65 -8.41
C SER A 95 -5.25 -7.57 -9.89
N THR A 96 -6.15 -7.10 -10.73
CA THR A 96 -5.87 -6.92 -12.16
C THR A 96 -4.59 -6.09 -12.35
N SER A 97 -3.69 -6.62 -13.14
CA SER A 97 -2.30 -6.18 -13.29
C SER A 97 -1.82 -6.38 -14.72
N PRO A 98 -0.74 -5.73 -15.17
CA PRO A 98 -0.10 -6.01 -16.45
C PRO A 98 0.13 -7.51 -16.74
N SER A 99 0.54 -8.26 -15.71
CA SER A 99 0.86 -9.70 -15.84
C SER A 99 -0.35 -10.61 -15.97
N ASN A 100 -1.52 -10.21 -15.49
CA ASN A 100 -2.71 -11.07 -15.43
C ASN A 100 -3.95 -10.52 -16.15
N SER A 101 -3.89 -9.32 -16.73
CA SER A 101 -4.99 -8.77 -17.52
C SER A 101 -5.09 -9.48 -18.89
N ALA A 102 -6.23 -10.09 -19.15
CA ALA A 102 -6.49 -10.69 -20.46
C ALA A 102 -6.79 -9.63 -21.54
N ALA A 103 -7.52 -8.58 -21.16
CA ALA A 103 -7.92 -7.52 -22.08
C ALA A 103 -6.76 -6.58 -22.45
N GLN A 104 -5.91 -6.24 -21.49
CA GLN A 104 -4.85 -5.24 -21.62
C GLN A 104 -3.54 -5.76 -21.01
N PRO A 105 -2.95 -6.86 -21.52
CA PRO A 105 -1.76 -7.46 -20.93
C PRO A 105 -0.52 -6.59 -21.11
N ARG A 106 0.46 -6.79 -20.22
CA ARG A 106 1.77 -6.16 -20.25
C ARG A 106 1.69 -4.63 -20.23
N MET A 107 2.47 -3.93 -21.04
CA MET A 107 2.49 -2.47 -21.07
C MET A 107 1.32 -1.83 -21.81
N ARG A 108 0.39 -2.64 -22.38
CA ARG A 108 -0.94 -2.15 -22.79
C ARG A 108 -1.88 -1.90 -21.62
N PHE A 109 -1.52 -2.39 -20.43
CA PHE A 109 -2.24 -2.06 -19.20
C PHE A 109 -2.11 -0.56 -18.94
N PRO A 110 -3.22 0.18 -18.72
CA PRO A 110 -3.19 1.62 -18.54
C PRO A 110 -2.31 2.04 -17.35
N ARG A 111 -1.78 3.26 -17.41
CA ARG A 111 -1.10 3.88 -16.29
C ARG A 111 -2.14 4.28 -15.25
N PHE A 112 -1.98 3.79 -14.04
CA PHE A 112 -2.78 4.16 -12.88
C PHE A 112 -1.93 4.87 -11.84
N ASN A 113 -2.56 5.50 -10.88
CA ASN A 113 -1.90 6.19 -9.78
C ASN A 113 -2.48 5.79 -8.41
N ILE A 114 -1.97 6.36 -7.33
CA ILE A 114 -2.43 6.06 -5.95
C ILE A 114 -3.90 6.45 -5.75
N ARG A 115 -4.38 7.51 -6.40
CA ARG A 115 -5.78 7.90 -6.33
C ARG A 115 -6.69 6.86 -6.98
N ASP A 116 -6.27 6.26 -8.09
CA ASP A 116 -7.01 5.19 -8.75
C ASP A 116 -7.09 3.93 -7.87
N MET A 117 -6.00 3.59 -7.16
CA MET A 117 -6.01 2.51 -6.17
C MET A 117 -7.05 2.78 -5.07
N VAL A 118 -7.08 4.00 -4.53
CA VAL A 118 -8.05 4.43 -3.50
C VAL A 118 -9.48 4.39 -4.03
N GLU A 119 -9.73 4.86 -5.25
CA GLU A 119 -11.04 4.78 -5.91
C GLU A 119 -11.51 3.33 -6.06
N SER A 120 -10.61 2.41 -6.45
CA SER A 120 -10.95 0.99 -6.58
C SER A 120 -11.35 0.36 -5.23
N GLN A 121 -10.66 0.75 -4.15
CA GLN A 121 -10.99 0.33 -2.79
C GLN A 121 -12.34 0.90 -2.33
N HIS A 122 -12.59 2.17 -2.62
CA HIS A 122 -13.87 2.79 -2.31
C HIS A 122 -15.04 2.06 -3.01
N ARG A 123 -14.89 1.71 -4.28
CA ARG A 123 -15.90 0.92 -5.01
C ARG A 123 -16.04 -0.50 -4.47
N LEU A 124 -14.94 -1.14 -4.06
CA LEU A 124 -15.01 -2.43 -3.36
C LEU A 124 -15.84 -2.32 -2.09
N LEU A 125 -15.57 -1.31 -1.24
CA LEU A 125 -16.27 -1.12 0.03
C LEU A 125 -17.75 -0.84 -0.19
N THR A 126 -18.09 0.11 -1.06
CA THR A 126 -19.47 0.54 -1.27
C THR A 126 -20.29 -0.46 -2.09
N GLY A 127 -19.75 -0.91 -3.22
CA GLY A 127 -20.47 -1.75 -4.18
C GLY A 127 -20.51 -3.22 -3.78
N SER A 128 -19.37 -3.79 -3.35
CA SER A 128 -19.28 -5.23 -3.10
C SER A 128 -19.51 -5.60 -1.63
N LEU A 129 -19.04 -4.77 -0.69
CA LEU A 129 -19.17 -5.03 0.74
C LEU A 129 -20.32 -4.24 1.39
N GLY A 130 -20.95 -3.32 0.65
CA GLY A 130 -22.08 -2.51 1.12
C GLY A 130 -21.71 -1.60 2.30
N LEU A 131 -20.43 -1.18 2.42
CA LEU A 131 -19.95 -0.30 3.49
C LEU A 131 -19.89 1.14 2.97
N ASN A 132 -20.64 2.02 3.60
CA ASN A 132 -20.62 3.45 3.27
C ASN A 132 -19.74 4.27 4.23
N HIS A 133 -19.12 3.62 5.18
CA HIS A 133 -18.20 4.19 6.17
C HIS A 133 -17.30 3.11 6.75
N VAL A 134 -16.09 3.48 7.18
CA VAL A 134 -15.19 2.61 7.94
C VAL A 134 -14.70 3.35 9.18
N HIS A 135 -14.45 2.60 10.25
CA HIS A 135 -13.85 3.17 11.45
C HIS A 135 -12.45 3.72 11.18
N ALA A 136 -11.65 2.99 10.41
CA ALA A 136 -10.31 3.46 10.10
C ALA A 136 -9.85 3.03 8.70
N VAL A 137 -8.95 3.86 8.13
CA VAL A 137 -8.06 3.48 7.04
C VAL A 137 -6.64 3.57 7.57
N MET A 138 -5.86 2.51 7.41
CA MET A 138 -4.47 2.47 7.83
C MET A 138 -3.65 1.57 6.91
N GLY A 139 -2.36 1.83 6.81
CA GLY A 139 -1.48 1.00 5.98
C GLY A 139 -0.02 1.36 6.16
N ILE A 140 0.85 0.47 5.70
CA ILE A 140 2.30 0.59 5.79
C ILE A 140 2.86 0.95 4.42
N SER A 141 3.86 1.84 4.34
CA SER A 141 4.57 2.20 3.10
C SER A 141 3.61 2.75 2.03
N MET A 142 3.53 2.17 0.83
CA MET A 142 2.52 2.53 -0.16
C MET A 142 1.09 2.40 0.39
N GLY A 143 0.82 1.50 1.35
CA GLY A 143 -0.46 1.46 2.07
C GLY A 143 -0.70 2.71 2.91
N GLY A 144 0.35 3.23 3.56
CA GLY A 144 0.32 4.52 4.27
C GLY A 144 0.14 5.71 3.31
N THR A 145 0.78 5.65 2.15
CA THR A 145 0.61 6.62 1.05
C THR A 145 -0.84 6.63 0.55
N GLN A 146 -1.45 5.46 0.36
CA GLN A 146 -2.87 5.33 0.06
C GLN A 146 -3.75 5.87 1.19
N THR A 147 -3.35 5.72 2.46
CA THR A 147 -4.07 6.28 3.61
C THR A 147 -4.10 7.81 3.56
N PHE A 148 -2.97 8.47 3.22
CA PHE A 148 -2.96 9.93 2.97
C PHE A 148 -3.92 10.33 1.84
N GLN A 149 -3.97 9.56 0.76
CA GLN A 149 -4.88 9.83 -0.35
C GLN A 149 -6.36 9.64 0.06
N TRP A 150 -6.67 8.63 0.89
CA TRP A 150 -8.01 8.41 1.42
C TRP A 150 -8.54 9.61 2.19
N MET A 151 -7.72 10.22 3.06
CA MET A 151 -8.13 11.36 3.90
C MET A 151 -8.64 12.55 3.09
N VAL A 152 -8.05 12.80 1.91
CA VAL A 152 -8.42 13.94 1.08
C VAL A 152 -9.44 13.59 -0.02
N ALA A 153 -9.50 12.32 -0.44
CA ALA A 153 -10.43 11.87 -1.47
C ALA A 153 -11.84 11.60 -0.91
N TYR A 154 -11.91 11.05 0.29
CA TYR A 154 -13.14 10.61 0.92
C TYR A 154 -13.20 11.01 2.41
N PRO A 155 -13.16 12.32 2.73
CA PRO A 155 -13.01 12.80 4.11
C PRO A 155 -14.16 12.39 5.04
N ASP A 156 -15.35 12.11 4.50
CA ASP A 156 -16.53 11.70 5.27
C ASP A 156 -16.63 10.17 5.45
N PHE A 157 -15.71 9.41 4.85
CA PHE A 157 -15.83 7.95 4.81
C PHE A 157 -15.13 7.23 5.97
N LEU A 158 -14.29 7.92 6.74
CA LEU A 158 -13.48 7.34 7.80
C LEU A 158 -13.39 8.23 9.04
N ASP A 159 -13.40 7.62 10.24
CA ASP A 159 -13.22 8.32 11.51
C ASP A 159 -11.75 8.48 11.89
N ARG A 160 -10.91 7.52 11.53
CA ARG A 160 -9.50 7.45 11.90
C ARG A 160 -8.62 7.21 10.67
N ALA A 161 -7.45 7.81 10.65
CA ALA A 161 -6.42 7.56 9.63
C ALA A 161 -5.07 7.31 10.28
N VAL A 162 -4.42 6.19 9.93
CA VAL A 162 -3.12 5.83 10.49
C VAL A 162 -2.14 5.48 9.35
N PRO A 163 -1.58 6.48 8.65
CA PRO A 163 -0.48 6.25 7.71
C PRO A 163 0.80 5.87 8.46
N ILE A 164 1.39 4.73 8.11
CA ILE A 164 2.61 4.18 8.72
C ILE A 164 3.71 4.17 7.65
N VAL A 165 4.80 4.87 7.87
CA VAL A 165 5.95 5.04 6.96
C VAL A 165 5.54 5.28 5.50
N GLY A 166 4.50 6.07 5.30
CA GLY A 166 3.99 6.52 4.01
C GLY A 166 4.22 8.02 3.84
N THR A 167 3.91 8.55 2.67
CA THR A 167 4.09 9.98 2.36
C THR A 167 2.86 10.58 1.68
N PRO A 168 2.51 11.87 1.94
CA PRO A 168 1.50 12.59 1.16
C PRO A 168 2.01 13.02 -0.22
N ARG A 169 3.33 13.14 -0.41
CA ARG A 169 4.02 13.42 -1.68
C ARG A 169 5.47 12.97 -1.60
N LEU A 170 6.07 12.69 -2.75
CA LEU A 170 7.48 12.34 -2.80
C LEU A 170 8.39 13.57 -2.59
N THR A 171 9.54 13.33 -1.97
CA THR A 171 10.67 14.28 -1.98
C THR A 171 11.52 14.08 -3.24
N PRO A 172 12.43 15.02 -3.57
CA PRO A 172 13.41 14.78 -4.62
C PRO A 172 14.27 13.53 -4.41
N TYR A 173 14.54 13.14 -3.14
CA TYR A 173 15.29 11.94 -2.83
C TYR A 173 14.48 10.67 -3.16
N ASP A 174 13.21 10.63 -2.74
CA ASP A 174 12.30 9.52 -3.06
C ASP A 174 12.16 9.37 -4.59
N THR A 175 12.00 10.50 -5.29
CA THR A 175 11.92 10.52 -6.76
C THR A 175 13.18 9.93 -7.40
N LEU A 176 14.38 10.32 -6.90
CA LEU A 176 15.63 9.78 -7.40
C LEU A 176 15.73 8.26 -7.21
N LEU A 177 15.32 7.76 -6.05
CA LEU A 177 15.31 6.32 -5.75
C LEU A 177 14.39 5.54 -6.71
N TRP A 178 13.13 5.96 -6.82
CA TRP A 178 12.15 5.27 -7.66
C TRP A 178 12.48 5.38 -9.16
N GLU A 179 13.05 6.52 -9.59
CA GLU A 179 13.57 6.69 -10.95
C GLU A 179 14.79 5.79 -11.22
N ALA A 180 15.67 5.58 -10.23
CA ALA A 180 16.82 4.68 -10.41
C ALA A 180 16.37 3.23 -10.65
N GLU A 181 15.34 2.75 -9.93
CA GLU A 181 14.76 1.43 -10.20
C GLU A 181 14.10 1.38 -11.59
N ARG A 182 13.36 2.41 -11.98
CA ARG A 182 12.74 2.51 -13.30
C ARG A 182 13.78 2.47 -14.42
N HIS A 183 14.83 3.28 -14.30
CA HIS A 183 15.92 3.32 -15.26
C HIS A 183 16.68 1.98 -15.36
N ALA A 184 16.83 1.25 -14.24
CA ALA A 184 17.42 -0.08 -14.26
C ALA A 184 16.60 -1.06 -15.11
N ILE A 185 15.27 -0.98 -15.05
CA ILE A 185 14.39 -1.79 -15.90
C ILE A 185 14.48 -1.36 -17.37
N GLU A 186 14.44 -0.06 -17.64
CA GLU A 186 14.47 0.49 -19.00
C GLU A 186 15.80 0.24 -19.71
N ALA A 187 16.90 0.18 -18.97
CA ALA A 187 18.24 -0.07 -19.51
C ALA A 187 18.47 -1.53 -19.94
N ASP A 188 17.65 -2.47 -19.47
CA ASP A 188 17.79 -3.88 -19.85
C ASP A 188 17.13 -4.15 -21.20
N ALA A 189 17.92 -4.42 -22.23
CA ALA A 189 17.41 -4.77 -23.56
C ALA A 189 16.47 -5.99 -23.56
N ALA A 190 16.54 -6.86 -22.55
CA ALA A 190 15.67 -8.02 -22.42
C ALA A 190 14.22 -7.61 -22.02
N TRP A 191 14.03 -6.43 -21.43
CA TRP A 191 12.69 -5.92 -21.06
C TRP A 191 11.82 -5.59 -22.28
N LYS A 192 12.42 -5.10 -23.36
CA LYS A 192 11.74 -4.81 -24.64
C LYS A 192 10.46 -3.97 -24.49
N ASN A 193 10.51 -2.92 -23.66
CA ASN A 193 9.35 -2.09 -23.31
C ASN A 193 8.16 -2.92 -22.76
N GLY A 194 8.49 -3.97 -21.99
CA GLY A 194 7.52 -4.86 -21.38
C GLY A 194 7.07 -6.05 -22.26
N GLU A 195 7.55 -6.16 -23.48
CA GLU A 195 7.21 -7.26 -24.41
C GLU A 195 8.24 -8.42 -24.34
N TYR A 196 8.71 -8.76 -23.14
CA TYR A 196 9.64 -9.85 -22.93
C TYR A 196 8.95 -11.22 -22.98
N ALA A 197 9.67 -12.21 -23.52
CA ALA A 197 9.28 -13.62 -23.45
C ALA A 197 9.86 -14.31 -22.21
N GLN A 198 11.05 -13.86 -21.78
CA GLN A 198 11.71 -14.27 -20.54
C GLN A 198 11.94 -13.03 -19.69
N ARG A 199 11.77 -13.15 -18.38
CA ARG A 199 11.92 -12.02 -17.45
C ARG A 199 13.29 -11.35 -17.60
N PRO A 200 13.38 -10.04 -17.53
CA PRO A 200 14.65 -9.30 -17.56
C PRO A 200 15.36 -9.43 -16.20
N THR A 201 16.03 -10.54 -15.99
CA THR A 201 16.65 -10.88 -14.70
C THR A 201 17.78 -9.94 -14.31
N ALA A 202 18.54 -9.40 -15.29
CA ALA A 202 19.61 -8.45 -15.01
C ALA A 202 19.04 -7.15 -14.44
N ALA A 203 17.96 -6.62 -15.05
CA ALA A 203 17.23 -5.47 -14.53
C ALA A 203 16.74 -5.71 -13.09
N MET A 204 16.05 -6.84 -12.87
CA MET A 204 15.45 -7.13 -11.58
C MET A 204 16.49 -7.41 -10.48
N ARG A 205 17.69 -7.87 -10.83
CA ARG A 205 18.82 -7.93 -9.90
C ARG A 205 19.21 -6.52 -9.43
N THR A 206 19.43 -5.60 -10.37
CA THR A 206 19.78 -4.20 -10.06
C THR A 206 18.68 -3.53 -9.24
N VAL A 207 17.41 -3.74 -9.60
CA VAL A 207 16.26 -3.26 -8.82
C VAL A 207 16.28 -3.82 -7.41
N SER A 208 16.52 -5.12 -7.23
CA SER A 208 16.64 -5.75 -5.91
C SER A 208 17.70 -5.09 -5.06
N ASP A 209 18.89 -4.83 -5.64
CA ASP A 209 20.00 -4.19 -4.92
C ASP A 209 19.64 -2.76 -4.50
N ILE A 210 19.11 -1.94 -5.42
CA ILE A 210 18.66 -0.56 -5.14
C ILE A 210 17.60 -0.56 -4.03
N HIS A 211 16.58 -1.41 -4.17
CA HIS A 211 15.48 -1.52 -3.22
C HIS A 211 15.99 -1.88 -1.82
N LYS A 212 16.91 -2.86 -1.72
CA LYS A 212 17.51 -3.28 -0.45
C LYS A 212 18.33 -2.20 0.23
N LEU A 213 19.10 -1.41 -0.53
CA LEU A 213 19.86 -0.27 0.00
C LEU A 213 18.94 0.79 0.63
N ALA A 214 17.70 0.93 0.16
CA ALA A 214 16.75 1.89 0.68
C ALA A 214 15.88 1.35 1.84
N LEU A 215 15.65 0.02 1.92
CA LEU A 215 14.80 -0.60 2.94
C LEU A 215 15.34 -0.48 4.35
N SER A 216 16.66 -0.64 4.54
CA SER A 216 17.28 -0.57 5.87
C SER A 216 18.48 0.39 5.88
N THR A 217 18.89 0.82 7.09
CA THR A 217 20.10 1.63 7.20
C THR A 217 21.35 0.78 6.98
N PRO A 218 22.50 1.39 6.62
CA PRO A 218 23.77 0.67 6.55
C PRO A 218 24.13 -0.06 7.84
N ALA A 219 23.83 0.54 9.00
CA ALA A 219 24.12 -0.05 10.31
C ALA A 219 23.28 -1.33 10.54
N ASP A 220 21.99 -1.27 10.24
CA ASP A 220 21.11 -2.42 10.35
C ASP A 220 21.48 -3.53 9.36
N TYR A 221 21.73 -3.19 8.10
CA TYR A 221 22.12 -4.16 7.07
C TYR A 221 23.41 -4.89 7.43
N VAL A 222 24.43 -4.17 7.93
CA VAL A 222 25.69 -4.76 8.42
C VAL A 222 25.42 -5.68 9.60
N ARG A 223 24.61 -5.25 10.58
CA ARG A 223 24.29 -6.07 11.76
C ARG A 223 23.58 -7.38 11.38
N GLN A 224 22.63 -7.31 10.46
CA GLN A 224 21.87 -8.50 10.01
C GLN A 224 22.70 -9.49 9.20
N ASN A 225 23.75 -9.03 8.53
CA ASN A 225 24.49 -9.84 7.55
C ASN A 225 25.97 -10.04 7.92
N ARG A 226 26.42 -9.65 9.13
CA ARG A 226 27.83 -9.67 9.58
C ARG A 226 28.52 -11.02 9.35
N ASP A 227 27.82 -12.11 9.65
CA ASP A 227 28.39 -13.46 9.64
C ASP A 227 27.85 -14.29 8.48
N LYS A 228 27.24 -13.66 7.45
CA LYS A 228 26.66 -14.33 6.31
C LYS A 228 27.57 -14.25 5.08
N GLU A 229 27.52 -15.26 4.25
CA GLU A 229 28.15 -15.23 2.93
C GLU A 229 27.34 -14.30 2.01
N MET A 230 27.85 -13.11 1.70
CA MET A 230 27.10 -12.08 0.98
C MET A 230 26.61 -12.52 -0.40
N ARG A 231 27.36 -13.37 -1.09
CA ARG A 231 26.90 -13.93 -2.38
C ARG A 231 25.57 -14.69 -2.25
N LEU A 232 25.39 -15.43 -1.15
CA LEU A 232 24.15 -16.17 -0.89
C LEU A 232 23.01 -15.24 -0.48
N VAL A 233 23.31 -14.19 0.28
CA VAL A 233 22.34 -13.16 0.67
C VAL A 233 21.79 -12.46 -0.58
N LEU A 234 22.67 -11.95 -1.45
CA LEU A 234 22.29 -11.29 -2.69
C LEU A 234 21.49 -12.20 -3.63
N ALA A 235 21.90 -13.46 -3.78
CA ALA A 235 21.17 -14.44 -4.59
C ALA A 235 19.76 -14.72 -4.03
N ALA A 236 19.60 -14.77 -2.70
CA ALA A 236 18.30 -14.97 -2.07
C ALA A 236 17.40 -13.74 -2.24
N ASP A 237 17.94 -12.52 -2.12
CA ASP A 237 17.21 -11.28 -2.31
C ASP A 237 16.76 -11.11 -3.77
N GLU A 238 17.64 -11.39 -4.75
CA GLU A 238 17.31 -11.42 -6.17
C GLU A 238 16.16 -12.40 -6.44
N LYS A 239 16.29 -13.63 -5.92
CA LYS A 239 15.25 -14.65 -6.08
C LYS A 239 13.92 -14.21 -5.48
N ALA A 240 13.91 -13.63 -4.29
CA ALA A 240 12.71 -13.13 -3.65
C ALA A 240 12.03 -12.01 -4.48
N THR A 241 12.82 -11.12 -5.06
CA THR A 241 12.32 -10.05 -5.95
C THR A 241 11.72 -10.63 -7.23
N LEU A 242 12.41 -11.59 -7.86
CA LEU A 242 11.92 -12.26 -9.06
C LEU A 242 10.65 -13.07 -8.82
N ASP A 243 10.58 -13.82 -7.72
CA ASP A 243 9.42 -14.65 -7.39
C ASP A 243 8.23 -13.82 -6.91
N GLY A 244 8.50 -12.66 -6.32
CA GLY A 244 7.49 -11.83 -5.65
C GLY A 244 6.57 -11.07 -6.59
N MET A 245 7.07 -10.56 -7.72
CA MET A 245 6.28 -9.72 -8.61
C MET A 245 6.81 -9.73 -10.05
N ASP A 246 5.91 -9.68 -11.02
CA ASP A 246 6.27 -9.51 -12.43
C ASP A 246 6.93 -8.14 -12.70
N THR A 247 7.86 -8.06 -13.65
CA THR A 247 8.60 -6.82 -13.94
C THR A 247 7.69 -5.68 -14.43
N ASN A 248 6.66 -5.98 -15.24
CA ASN A 248 5.72 -4.96 -15.70
C ASN A 248 4.79 -4.49 -14.58
N ASP A 249 4.43 -5.39 -13.66
CA ASP A 249 3.66 -5.03 -12.47
C ASP A 249 4.46 -4.09 -11.57
N TRP A 250 5.74 -4.42 -11.33
CA TRP A 250 6.68 -3.57 -10.61
C TRP A 250 6.78 -2.19 -11.26
N TYR A 251 7.02 -2.16 -12.57
CA TYR A 251 7.16 -0.92 -13.34
C TYR A 251 5.91 -0.03 -13.24
N ARG A 252 4.71 -0.60 -13.38
CA ARG A 252 3.46 0.17 -13.27
C ARG A 252 3.21 0.68 -11.84
N GLN A 253 3.56 -0.08 -10.81
CA GLN A 253 3.48 0.42 -9.43
C GLN A 253 4.54 1.50 -9.16
N LEU A 254 5.76 1.42 -9.74
CA LEU A 254 6.73 2.52 -9.69
C LEU A 254 6.16 3.81 -10.29
N GLU A 255 5.53 3.73 -11.47
CA GLU A 255 4.88 4.89 -12.08
C GLU A 255 3.78 5.48 -11.18
N ALA A 256 3.01 4.63 -10.50
CA ALA A 256 1.97 5.08 -9.56
C ALA A 256 2.56 5.81 -8.34
N MET A 257 3.70 5.32 -7.80
CA MET A 257 4.41 5.98 -6.72
C MET A 257 5.00 7.33 -7.19
N LEU A 258 5.68 7.35 -8.34
CA LEU A 258 6.29 8.56 -8.92
C LEU A 258 5.26 9.67 -9.20
N ALA A 259 4.02 9.31 -9.54
CA ALA A 259 2.94 10.26 -9.81
C ALA A 259 2.25 10.78 -8.53
N HIS A 260 2.64 10.30 -7.34
CA HIS A 260 1.91 10.58 -6.11
C HIS A 260 2.18 11.97 -5.54
N ASP A 261 1.14 12.76 -5.44
CA ASP A 261 1.07 14.04 -4.71
C ASP A 261 -0.40 14.37 -4.39
N ILE A 262 -0.80 14.24 -3.11
CA ILE A 262 -2.16 14.59 -2.69
C ILE A 262 -2.44 16.09 -2.80
N PHE A 263 -1.41 16.92 -2.82
CA PHE A 263 -1.55 18.39 -2.86
C PHE A 263 -1.76 18.92 -4.28
N ARG A 264 -1.55 18.10 -5.31
CA ARG A 264 -1.66 18.50 -6.72
C ARG A 264 -3.00 19.18 -7.04
N VAL A 265 -4.12 18.61 -6.58
CA VAL A 265 -5.47 19.17 -6.81
C VAL A 265 -5.72 20.45 -6.03
N PHE A 266 -4.88 20.74 -5.03
CA PHE A 266 -4.90 21.96 -4.22
C PHE A 266 -3.84 22.98 -4.66
N LYS A 267 -3.21 22.79 -5.83
CA LYS A 267 -2.11 23.62 -6.36
C LYS A 267 -0.90 23.68 -5.40
N GLY A 268 -0.60 22.58 -4.71
CA GLY A 268 0.50 22.47 -3.76
C GLY A 268 0.20 22.98 -2.34
N ASP A 269 -1.00 23.49 -2.08
CA ASP A 269 -1.39 24.05 -0.78
C ASP A 269 -1.80 22.96 0.22
N ALA A 270 -0.89 22.63 1.14
CA ALA A 270 -1.12 21.64 2.20
C ALA A 270 -2.20 22.07 3.21
N GLY A 271 -2.35 23.37 3.45
CA GLY A 271 -3.37 23.92 4.35
C GLY A 271 -4.78 23.67 3.81
N ARG A 272 -4.97 23.88 2.50
CA ARG A 272 -6.25 23.57 1.82
C ARG A 272 -6.55 22.07 1.82
N ALA A 273 -5.55 21.23 1.63
CA ALA A 273 -5.72 19.78 1.73
C ALA A 273 -6.10 19.38 3.17
N ALA A 274 -5.41 19.92 4.17
CA ALA A 274 -5.68 19.66 5.58
C ALA A 274 -7.09 20.08 6.02
N ALA A 275 -7.61 21.17 5.48
CA ALA A 275 -8.96 21.68 5.78
C ALA A 275 -10.08 20.71 5.36
N LEU A 276 -9.83 19.77 4.44
CA LEU A 276 -10.80 18.75 4.05
C LEU A 276 -10.79 17.55 4.98
N VAL A 277 -9.67 17.26 5.67
CA VAL A 277 -9.51 16.06 6.48
C VAL A 277 -10.39 16.16 7.72
N LYS A 278 -11.32 15.21 7.86
CA LYS A 278 -12.23 15.10 9.02
C LYS A 278 -11.81 14.04 10.01
N ALA A 279 -11.07 13.03 9.54
CA ALA A 279 -10.59 11.95 10.37
C ALA A 279 -9.61 12.43 11.44
N ARG A 280 -9.63 11.80 12.61
CA ARG A 280 -8.54 11.91 13.58
C ARG A 280 -7.32 11.16 13.04
N VAL A 281 -6.19 11.85 12.93
CA VAL A 281 -5.00 11.32 12.26
C VAL A 281 -3.89 10.99 13.27
N THR A 282 -3.28 9.83 13.12
CA THR A 282 -2.03 9.45 13.79
C THR A 282 -1.02 9.05 12.73
N VAL A 283 0.02 9.85 12.56
CA VAL A 283 1.11 9.60 11.59
C VAL A 283 2.24 8.85 12.28
N ILE A 284 2.62 7.69 11.75
CA ILE A 284 3.76 6.91 12.24
C ILE A 284 4.88 6.99 11.21
N VAL A 285 6.04 7.51 11.59
CA VAL A 285 7.21 7.70 10.72
C VAL A 285 8.44 7.01 11.29
N ALA A 286 9.37 6.60 10.44
CA ALA A 286 10.69 6.14 10.85
C ALA A 286 11.72 7.25 10.61
N ALA A 287 12.48 7.60 11.64
CA ALA A 287 13.42 8.73 11.58
C ALA A 287 14.53 8.56 10.55
N GLN A 288 14.95 7.32 10.33
CA GLN A 288 16.03 6.95 9.41
C GLN A 288 15.51 6.24 8.16
N ASP A 289 14.31 6.57 7.68
CA ASP A 289 13.73 5.99 6.47
C ASP A 289 14.41 6.54 5.22
N HIS A 290 15.04 5.66 4.44
CA HIS A 290 15.72 5.97 3.19
C HIS A 290 14.88 5.62 1.95
N MET A 291 13.74 4.96 2.12
CA MET A 291 12.85 4.58 1.03
C MET A 291 11.69 5.55 0.85
N VAL A 292 11.12 6.00 1.97
CA VAL A 292 10.03 6.99 2.02
C VAL A 292 10.42 8.05 3.04
N ASN A 293 10.91 9.18 2.54
CA ASN A 293 11.40 10.24 3.41
C ASN A 293 10.30 10.71 4.39
N PRO A 294 10.57 10.73 5.72
CA PRO A 294 9.55 11.06 6.72
C PRO A 294 9.14 12.52 6.76
N LEU A 295 9.91 13.43 6.12
CA LEU A 295 9.70 14.88 6.24
C LEU A 295 8.30 15.32 5.76
N PRO A 296 7.80 14.96 4.56
CA PRO A 296 6.48 15.39 4.12
C PRO A 296 5.35 14.88 5.00
N ALA A 297 5.48 13.65 5.53
CA ALA A 297 4.49 13.08 6.44
C ALA A 297 4.47 13.81 7.79
N LYS A 298 5.64 14.21 8.32
CA LYS A 298 5.76 15.01 9.56
C LYS A 298 5.17 16.41 9.34
N GLU A 299 5.54 17.11 8.27
CA GLU A 299 5.04 18.45 7.95
C GLU A 299 3.52 18.48 7.78
N PHE A 300 2.97 17.53 7.03
CA PHE A 300 1.53 17.44 6.86
C PHE A 300 0.82 17.03 8.16
N GLY A 301 1.41 16.10 8.94
CA GLY A 301 0.92 15.75 10.27
C GLY A 301 0.86 16.95 11.22
N GLN A 302 1.86 17.84 11.19
CA GLN A 302 1.85 19.09 11.95
C GLN A 302 0.75 20.03 11.48
N THR A 303 0.56 20.18 10.16
CA THR A 303 -0.52 21.00 9.57
C THR A 303 -1.89 20.48 10.00
N LEU A 304 -2.08 19.17 10.07
CA LEU A 304 -3.29 18.51 10.55
C LEU A 304 -3.46 18.54 12.07
N LYS A 305 -2.46 19.00 12.84
CA LYS A 305 -2.38 18.83 14.29
C LYS A 305 -2.56 17.38 14.74
N ALA A 306 -2.03 16.46 13.94
CA ALA A 306 -2.11 15.02 14.16
C ALA A 306 -1.16 14.58 15.28
N THR A 307 -1.44 13.43 15.89
CA THR A 307 -0.45 12.73 16.72
C THR A 307 0.65 12.19 15.80
N ILE A 308 1.91 12.54 16.08
CA ILE A 308 3.06 12.02 15.33
C ILE A 308 3.84 11.07 16.23
N VAL A 309 4.00 9.83 15.78
CA VAL A 309 4.80 8.80 16.46
C VAL A 309 6.04 8.53 15.62
N GLU A 310 7.20 8.88 16.16
CA GLU A 310 8.49 8.66 15.50
C GLU A 310 9.14 7.37 15.99
N LEU A 311 9.45 6.45 15.07
CA LEU A 311 10.26 5.27 15.31
C LEU A 311 11.72 5.69 15.17
N SER A 312 12.49 5.58 16.25
CA SER A 312 13.85 6.12 16.34
C SER A 312 14.95 5.07 16.18
N GLY A 313 14.57 3.82 15.98
CA GLY A 313 15.51 2.72 15.69
C GLY A 313 16.22 2.88 14.37
N ASP A 314 17.21 2.03 14.15
CA ASP A 314 18.10 2.07 12.98
C ASP A 314 17.68 1.12 11.83
N CYS A 315 16.47 0.55 11.87
CA CYS A 315 15.99 -0.36 10.83
C CYS A 315 15.55 0.35 9.53
N GLY A 316 15.59 1.68 9.45
CA GLY A 316 15.16 2.42 8.27
C GLY A 316 13.68 2.25 7.99
N HIS A 317 13.32 1.95 6.74
CA HIS A 317 11.93 1.71 6.32
C HIS A 317 11.29 0.50 7.01
N LEU A 318 12.09 -0.46 7.47
CA LEU A 318 11.64 -1.65 8.18
C LEU A 318 11.35 -1.43 9.66
N SER A 319 11.54 -0.22 10.19
CA SER A 319 11.30 0.14 11.61
C SER A 319 9.93 -0.26 12.15
N PRO A 320 8.82 -0.27 11.39
CA PRO A 320 7.54 -0.78 11.90
C PRO A 320 7.60 -2.24 12.39
N GLY A 321 8.42 -3.08 11.77
CA GLY A 321 8.66 -4.45 12.22
C GLY A 321 9.61 -4.52 13.41
N CYS A 322 10.68 -3.74 13.40
CA CYS A 322 11.68 -3.71 14.48
C CYS A 322 11.13 -3.11 15.78
N GLU A 323 10.26 -2.11 15.69
CA GLU A 323 9.62 -1.43 16.83
C GLU A 323 8.11 -1.83 16.92
N ALA A 324 7.78 -3.08 16.59
CA ALA A 324 6.39 -3.55 16.49
C ALA A 324 5.57 -3.26 17.75
N ALA A 325 6.14 -3.39 18.94
CA ALA A 325 5.45 -3.09 20.19
C ALA A 325 4.99 -1.61 20.26
N LYS A 326 5.85 -0.69 19.83
CA LYS A 326 5.54 0.76 19.80
C LYS A 326 4.49 1.07 18.74
N VAL A 327 4.58 0.46 17.56
CA VAL A 327 3.60 0.61 16.49
C VAL A 327 2.24 0.05 16.93
N ASN A 328 2.20 -1.16 17.49
CA ASN A 328 0.96 -1.77 17.99
C ASN A 328 0.27 -0.91 19.05
N ALA A 329 1.04 -0.37 20.01
CA ALA A 329 0.52 0.54 21.03
C ALA A 329 -0.03 1.84 20.44
N ALA A 330 0.68 2.43 19.47
CA ALA A 330 0.25 3.64 18.76
C ALA A 330 -1.04 3.42 17.97
N VAL A 331 -1.14 2.31 17.23
CA VAL A 331 -2.35 1.92 16.51
C VAL A 331 -3.51 1.69 17.46
N ALA A 332 -3.32 0.92 18.53
CA ALA A 332 -4.37 0.67 19.52
C ALA A 332 -4.89 1.98 20.18
N SER A 333 -4.00 2.96 20.36
CA SER A 333 -4.39 4.30 20.85
C SER A 333 -5.13 5.11 19.79
N ALA A 334 -4.71 5.04 18.54
CA ALA A 334 -5.29 5.79 17.43
C ALA A 334 -6.72 5.34 17.09
N LEU A 335 -7.01 4.05 17.28
CA LEU A 335 -8.31 3.45 16.98
C LEU A 335 -9.36 3.64 18.09
N LYS A 336 -8.99 4.16 19.23
CA LYS A 336 -9.93 4.60 20.30
C LYS A 336 -10.53 5.97 19.97
#